data_24f3785d8232021018adca6e0d68369d
#
_entry.id   24f3785d8232021018adca6e0d68369d
#
_cell.length_a   1.000
_cell.length_b   1.000
_cell.length_c   1.000
_cell.angle_alpha   90.00
_cell.angle_beta   90.00
_cell.angle_gamma   90.00
#
_symmetry.space_group_name_H-M   'P 1'
#
loop_
_entity.id
_entity.type
_entity.pdbx_description
1 polymer ?
#
loop_
_entity_poly.entity_id
_entity_poly.type
_entity_poly.pdbx_seq_one_letter_code
_entity_poly.pdbx_strand_id
1 'polypeptide(L)'
;MNIKFRLILMNFMQFFIWGAWLLTIGAYWFQNKGWSGAQFGAIFSTMGISAIFMPALTGIIADRFINAEKLYGILHILGALTLSSLPLVKDPTTFFWVILLNMIFYMPTLSLSITVAYAALKGSNKDVVIDYPPIRIWGTIGFIAALWVVSLSHNETSVNQFYIASAVALALGIYSFTLPKCPPLLSKVSNKSFVNLLGLNAFALFKIPKFAIFFAFSLLLGAALQLTNAYGDTFIHDFKNVPAYQDLIAVKYPAIIMSISQVSETLFILAIPFFLRKFGIKYVMLFSMLAWVLRFGLFAFSNPAGGLWMIILSCIVYGMAFDFFNISGSLFVETQTTPEIRGSAQGLFMMMVNGFGALFGSFTSGVIIDKFFTMADHTKNWQGIWLCFAAYALVIAIIFPFVFRYKHNAALEHAIQHA
;
A
#
# COMPACT_ATOMS: atom_id res chain seq x y z
N MET A 1 12.46 -28.93 3.49
CA MET A 1 12.68 -27.56 3.00
C MET A 1 12.87 -26.63 4.18
N ASN A 2 13.94 -25.80 4.18
CA ASN A 2 14.24 -24.88 5.30
C ASN A 2 13.07 -23.92 5.53
N ILE A 3 12.74 -23.64 6.80
CA ILE A 3 11.62 -22.78 7.17
C ILE A 3 11.74 -21.37 6.55
N LYS A 4 12.94 -20.79 6.52
CA LYS A 4 13.19 -19.49 5.88
C LYS A 4 12.80 -19.48 4.41
N PHE A 5 13.19 -20.51 3.66
CA PHE A 5 12.84 -20.61 2.24
C PHE A 5 11.32 -20.72 2.03
N ARG A 6 10.62 -21.45 2.91
CA ARG A 6 9.16 -21.57 2.86
C ARG A 6 8.48 -20.22 3.07
N LEU A 7 8.98 -19.42 4.02
CA LEU A 7 8.45 -18.09 4.31
C LEU A 7 8.83 -17.06 3.24
N ILE A 8 10.00 -17.20 2.62
CA ILE A 8 10.42 -16.43 1.45
C ILE A 8 9.44 -16.64 0.29
N LEU A 9 9.14 -17.90 -0.05
CA LEU A 9 8.20 -18.21 -1.12
C LEU A 9 6.79 -17.68 -0.82
N MET A 10 6.33 -17.82 0.43
CA MET A 10 5.05 -17.25 0.89
C MET A 10 5.01 -15.73 0.69
N ASN A 11 6.02 -14.99 1.16
CA ASN A 11 6.07 -13.53 1.02
C ASN A 11 6.20 -13.10 -0.45
N PHE A 12 7.01 -13.81 -1.25
CA PHE A 12 7.15 -13.53 -2.68
C PHE A 12 5.78 -13.64 -3.38
N MET A 13 5.08 -14.77 -3.22
CA MET A 13 3.77 -14.97 -3.85
C MET A 13 2.70 -14.00 -3.32
N GLN A 14 2.69 -13.68 -2.01
CA GLN A 14 1.77 -12.72 -1.41
C GLN A 14 1.77 -11.38 -2.14
N PHE A 15 2.95 -10.81 -2.37
CA PHE A 15 3.07 -9.52 -3.02
C PHE A 15 3.12 -9.59 -4.54
N PHE A 16 3.48 -10.73 -5.11
CA PHE A 16 3.34 -11.00 -6.53
C PHE A 16 1.87 -10.88 -6.97
N ILE A 17 0.93 -11.45 -6.22
CA ILE A 17 -0.51 -11.34 -6.50
C ILE A 17 -0.91 -9.86 -6.64
N TRP A 18 -0.45 -9.02 -5.74
CA TRP A 18 -0.81 -7.60 -5.73
C TRP A 18 -0.11 -6.83 -6.84
N GLY A 19 1.18 -7.08 -7.05
CA GLY A 19 1.97 -6.46 -8.11
C GLY A 19 1.48 -6.79 -9.52
N ALA A 20 0.82 -7.93 -9.72
CA ALA A 20 0.36 -8.36 -11.03
C ALA A 20 -0.79 -7.49 -11.61
N TRP A 21 -1.54 -6.74 -10.79
CA TRP A 21 -2.67 -5.96 -11.27
C TRP A 21 -2.82 -4.56 -10.64
N LEU A 22 -2.28 -4.32 -9.45
CA LEU A 22 -2.56 -3.09 -8.69
C LEU A 22 -2.20 -1.81 -9.44
N LEU A 23 -1.01 -1.74 -10.03
CA LEU A 23 -0.56 -0.55 -10.74
C LEU A 23 -1.06 -0.52 -12.19
N THR A 24 -1.26 -1.67 -12.80
CA THR A 24 -1.64 -1.80 -14.22
C THR A 24 -3.14 -1.78 -14.45
N ILE A 25 -3.96 -1.91 -13.40
CA ILE A 25 -5.43 -1.86 -13.52
C ILE A 25 -5.93 -0.54 -14.13
N GLY A 26 -5.21 0.56 -13.93
CA GLY A 26 -5.54 1.85 -14.52
C GLY A 26 -5.43 1.83 -16.04
N ALA A 27 -4.38 1.25 -16.59
CA ALA A 27 -4.22 1.07 -18.03
C ALA A 27 -5.34 0.18 -18.61
N TYR A 28 -5.65 -0.95 -17.95
CA TYR A 28 -6.80 -1.78 -18.31
C TYR A 28 -8.12 -1.01 -18.27
N TRP A 29 -8.36 -0.23 -17.21
CA TRP A 29 -9.59 0.52 -16.99
C TRP A 29 -9.85 1.56 -18.06
N PHE A 30 -8.88 2.41 -18.34
CA PHE A 30 -9.04 3.52 -19.26
C PHE A 30 -8.84 3.14 -20.73
N GLN A 31 -7.85 2.29 -21.05
CA GLN A 31 -7.50 1.99 -22.43
C GLN A 31 -8.25 0.78 -22.99
N ASN A 32 -8.57 -0.22 -22.16
CA ASN A 32 -9.31 -1.41 -22.62
C ASN A 32 -10.83 -1.24 -22.45
N LYS A 33 -11.27 -0.71 -21.29
CA LYS A 33 -12.70 -0.58 -20.98
C LYS A 33 -13.29 0.79 -21.33
N GLY A 34 -12.48 1.85 -21.35
CA GLY A 34 -12.96 3.22 -21.58
C GLY A 34 -13.90 3.73 -20.50
N TRP A 35 -13.79 3.23 -19.26
CA TRP A 35 -14.66 3.61 -18.16
C TRP A 35 -14.18 4.90 -17.47
N SER A 36 -15.05 5.58 -16.71
CA SER A 36 -14.79 6.91 -16.15
C SER A 36 -13.78 6.91 -15.00
N GLY A 37 -13.15 8.08 -14.74
CA GLY A 37 -12.21 8.27 -13.64
C GLY A 37 -12.89 8.28 -12.28
N ALA A 38 -14.13 8.79 -12.17
CA ALA A 38 -14.90 8.73 -10.93
C ALA A 38 -15.18 7.28 -10.51
N GLN A 39 -15.56 6.43 -11.47
CA GLN A 39 -15.74 4.99 -11.23
C GLN A 39 -14.40 4.31 -10.89
N PHE A 40 -13.31 4.71 -11.52
CA PHE A 40 -11.97 4.22 -11.22
C PHE A 40 -11.54 4.58 -9.78
N GLY A 41 -11.77 5.80 -9.35
CA GLY A 41 -11.56 6.22 -7.96
C GLY A 41 -12.37 5.38 -6.97
N ALA A 42 -13.62 5.06 -7.32
CA ALA A 42 -14.45 4.16 -6.51
C ALA A 42 -13.83 2.76 -6.39
N ILE A 43 -13.28 2.20 -7.47
CA ILE A 43 -12.58 0.90 -7.45
C ILE A 43 -11.38 0.93 -6.48
N PHE A 44 -10.53 1.95 -6.56
CA PHE A 44 -9.40 2.08 -5.66
C PHE A 44 -9.82 2.30 -4.21
N SER A 45 -10.99 2.91 -3.96
CA SER A 45 -11.51 3.07 -2.60
C SER A 45 -11.85 1.74 -1.90
N THR A 46 -12.07 0.66 -2.66
CA THR A 46 -12.37 -0.68 -2.11
C THR A 46 -11.24 -1.21 -1.20
N MET A 47 -9.99 -0.85 -1.49
CA MET A 47 -8.84 -1.17 -0.63
C MET A 47 -9.00 -0.51 0.74
N GLY A 48 -9.36 0.78 0.75
CA GLY A 48 -9.58 1.54 1.98
C GLY A 48 -10.74 0.97 2.79
N ILE A 49 -11.87 0.67 2.14
CA ILE A 49 -13.05 0.07 2.79
C ILE A 49 -12.65 -1.23 3.49
N SER A 50 -11.96 -2.12 2.79
CA SER A 50 -11.54 -3.41 3.35
C SER A 50 -10.47 -3.25 4.43
N ALA A 51 -9.51 -2.35 4.28
CA ALA A 51 -8.43 -2.13 5.24
C ALA A 51 -8.93 -1.58 6.59
N ILE A 52 -10.09 -0.90 6.62
CA ILE A 52 -10.69 -0.39 7.86
C ILE A 52 -11.16 -1.53 8.78
N PHE A 53 -11.79 -2.57 8.23
CA PHE A 53 -12.50 -3.56 9.04
C PHE A 53 -11.86 -4.95 9.00
N MET A 54 -11.39 -5.39 7.84
CA MET A 54 -11.09 -6.80 7.61
C MET A 54 -9.85 -7.31 8.37
N PRO A 55 -8.74 -6.57 8.52
CA PRO A 55 -7.60 -7.05 9.30
C PRO A 55 -7.95 -7.34 10.77
N ALA A 56 -8.76 -6.49 11.39
CA ALA A 56 -9.19 -6.68 12.77
C ALA A 56 -10.13 -7.89 12.92
N LEU A 57 -11.12 -8.02 12.03
CA LEU A 57 -12.07 -9.14 12.06
C LEU A 57 -11.38 -10.49 11.83
N THR A 58 -10.48 -10.57 10.86
CA THR A 58 -9.76 -11.82 10.58
C THR A 58 -8.71 -12.13 11.64
N GLY A 59 -8.11 -11.12 12.27
CA GLY A 59 -7.27 -11.30 13.44
C GLY A 59 -8.02 -12.01 14.58
N ILE A 60 -9.24 -11.56 14.88
CA ILE A 60 -10.10 -12.21 15.91
C ILE A 60 -10.42 -13.66 15.53
N ILE A 61 -10.71 -13.91 14.24
CA ILE A 61 -11.00 -15.26 13.74
C ILE A 61 -9.77 -16.18 13.90
N ALA A 62 -8.59 -15.69 13.52
CA ALA A 62 -7.34 -16.42 13.63
C ALA A 62 -6.94 -16.70 15.09
N ASP A 63 -7.16 -15.72 15.97
CA ASP A 63 -6.78 -15.84 17.38
C ASP A 63 -7.68 -16.79 18.18
N ARG A 64 -8.92 -17.01 17.74
CA ARG A 64 -9.93 -17.75 18.52
C ARG A 64 -10.47 -19.04 17.89
N PHE A 65 -10.57 -19.09 16.55
CA PHE A 65 -11.40 -20.12 15.91
C PHE A 65 -10.65 -20.99 14.90
N ILE A 66 -9.77 -20.41 14.09
CA ILE A 66 -9.15 -21.08 12.96
C ILE A 66 -7.64 -20.83 12.97
N ASN A 67 -6.86 -21.86 12.69
CA ASN A 67 -5.42 -21.68 12.53
C ASN A 67 -5.10 -20.61 11.48
N ALA A 68 -4.18 -19.71 11.79
CA ALA A 68 -3.89 -18.57 10.93
C ALA A 68 -3.42 -18.98 9.52
N GLU A 69 -2.61 -20.04 9.37
CA GLU A 69 -2.17 -20.56 8.07
C GLU A 69 -3.34 -21.11 7.24
N LYS A 70 -4.34 -21.70 7.89
CA LYS A 70 -5.54 -22.21 7.20
C LYS A 70 -6.43 -21.07 6.75
N LEU A 71 -6.69 -20.09 7.63
CA LEU A 71 -7.47 -18.91 7.29
C LEU A 71 -6.82 -18.15 6.13
N TYR A 72 -5.50 -17.98 6.19
CA TYR A 72 -4.69 -17.37 5.14
C TYR A 72 -4.88 -18.08 3.78
N GLY A 73 -4.84 -19.42 3.78
CA GLY A 73 -5.06 -20.23 2.59
C GLY A 73 -6.47 -20.11 2.01
N ILE A 74 -7.48 -20.16 2.86
CA ILE A 74 -8.89 -20.02 2.46
C ILE A 74 -9.11 -18.66 1.81
N LEU A 75 -8.60 -17.58 2.41
CA LEU A 75 -8.73 -16.22 1.88
C LEU A 75 -8.05 -16.06 0.51
N HIS A 76 -6.90 -16.69 0.29
CA HIS A 76 -6.23 -16.66 -1.01
C HIS A 76 -7.00 -17.48 -2.08
N ILE A 77 -7.58 -18.60 -1.73
CA ILE A 77 -8.43 -19.39 -2.66
C ILE A 77 -9.67 -18.58 -3.05
N LEU A 78 -10.35 -17.95 -2.09
CA LEU A 78 -11.51 -17.09 -2.35
C LEU A 78 -11.10 -15.85 -3.17
N GLY A 79 -9.94 -15.27 -2.87
CA GLY A 79 -9.34 -14.20 -3.66
C GLY A 79 -9.02 -14.62 -5.10
N ALA A 80 -8.53 -15.83 -5.32
CA ALA A 80 -8.28 -16.36 -6.65
C ALA A 80 -9.59 -16.49 -7.47
N LEU A 81 -10.67 -16.97 -6.85
CA LEU A 81 -11.97 -17.07 -7.50
C LEU A 81 -12.52 -15.71 -7.91
N THR A 82 -12.40 -14.70 -7.05
CA THR A 82 -12.84 -13.33 -7.37
C THR A 82 -11.98 -12.70 -8.46
N LEU A 83 -10.64 -12.87 -8.42
CA LEU A 83 -9.75 -12.37 -9.47
C LEU A 83 -10.05 -13.02 -10.83
N SER A 84 -10.29 -14.33 -10.86
CA SER A 84 -10.62 -15.04 -12.11
C SER A 84 -11.98 -14.67 -12.68
N SER A 85 -12.89 -14.10 -11.87
CA SER A 85 -14.20 -13.64 -12.33
C SER A 85 -14.19 -12.22 -12.90
N LEU A 86 -13.19 -11.37 -12.55
CA LEU A 86 -13.08 -9.98 -13.06
C LEU A 86 -13.08 -9.86 -14.59
N PRO A 87 -12.38 -10.73 -15.35
CA PRO A 87 -12.41 -10.72 -16.81
C PRO A 87 -13.81 -10.88 -17.42
N LEU A 88 -14.74 -11.50 -16.73
CA LEU A 88 -16.11 -11.77 -17.19
C LEU A 88 -17.04 -10.57 -17.01
N VAL A 89 -16.60 -9.58 -16.21
CA VAL A 89 -17.41 -8.40 -15.86
C VAL A 89 -17.42 -7.39 -16.99
N LYS A 90 -18.63 -6.92 -17.36
CA LYS A 90 -18.85 -6.03 -18.50
C LYS A 90 -19.18 -4.59 -18.10
N ASP A 91 -19.54 -4.33 -16.85
CA ASP A 91 -19.93 -3.01 -16.36
C ASP A 91 -19.13 -2.63 -15.10
N PRO A 92 -18.90 -1.31 -14.88
CA PRO A 92 -18.07 -0.84 -13.78
C PRO A 92 -18.71 -1.04 -12.40
N THR A 93 -20.03 -1.10 -12.31
CA THR A 93 -20.73 -1.28 -11.02
C THR A 93 -20.54 -2.71 -10.51
N THR A 94 -20.74 -3.71 -11.36
CA THR A 94 -20.44 -5.11 -11.01
C THR A 94 -18.96 -5.30 -10.73
N PHE A 95 -18.09 -4.63 -11.50
CA PHE A 95 -16.64 -4.68 -11.26
C PHE A 95 -16.28 -4.15 -9.87
N PHE A 96 -16.92 -3.06 -9.42
CA PHE A 96 -16.74 -2.53 -8.07
C PHE A 96 -17.07 -3.58 -6.99
N TRP A 97 -18.19 -4.27 -7.09
CA TRP A 97 -18.57 -5.27 -6.08
C TRP A 97 -17.65 -6.48 -6.08
N VAL A 98 -17.21 -6.93 -7.24
CA VAL A 98 -16.28 -8.08 -7.35
C VAL A 98 -14.91 -7.71 -6.79
N ILE A 99 -14.38 -6.51 -7.11
CA ILE A 99 -13.09 -6.08 -6.57
C ILE A 99 -13.17 -5.78 -5.08
N LEU A 100 -14.28 -5.25 -4.58
CA LEU A 100 -14.51 -5.07 -3.15
C LEU A 100 -14.47 -6.42 -2.43
N LEU A 101 -15.14 -7.43 -2.97
CA LEU A 101 -15.10 -8.79 -2.43
C LEU A 101 -13.67 -9.36 -2.46
N ASN A 102 -12.93 -9.13 -3.52
CA ASN A 102 -11.52 -9.50 -3.60
C ASN A 102 -10.70 -8.81 -2.50
N MET A 103 -10.89 -7.50 -2.28
CA MET A 103 -10.19 -6.76 -1.24
C MET A 103 -10.56 -7.23 0.17
N ILE A 104 -11.82 -7.62 0.40
CA ILE A 104 -12.26 -8.25 1.66
C ILE A 104 -11.45 -9.51 1.96
N PHE A 105 -11.10 -10.28 0.96
CA PHE A 105 -10.27 -11.47 1.13
C PHE A 105 -8.78 -11.15 1.18
N TYR A 106 -8.30 -10.20 0.35
CA TYR A 106 -6.87 -9.93 0.22
C TYR A 106 -6.29 -9.07 1.35
N MET A 107 -6.95 -7.97 1.76
CA MET A 107 -6.39 -7.03 2.74
C MET A 107 -5.99 -7.69 4.07
N PRO A 108 -6.78 -8.58 4.66
CA PRO A 108 -6.37 -9.24 5.90
C PRO A 108 -5.20 -10.20 5.72
N THR A 109 -4.94 -10.71 4.52
CA THR A 109 -3.81 -11.62 4.31
C THR A 109 -2.46 -10.93 4.51
N LEU A 110 -2.40 -9.61 4.40
CA LEU A 110 -1.19 -8.83 4.69
C LEU A 110 -0.76 -8.98 6.15
N SER A 111 -1.69 -8.88 7.09
CA SER A 111 -1.40 -9.10 8.52
C SER A 111 -1.24 -10.57 8.87
N LEU A 112 -2.05 -11.45 8.27
CA LEU A 112 -1.95 -12.89 8.50
C LEU A 112 -0.61 -13.46 8.03
N SER A 113 -0.05 -12.97 6.92
CA SER A 113 1.28 -13.39 6.44
C SER A 113 2.36 -13.13 7.48
N ILE A 114 2.30 -11.99 8.18
CA ILE A 114 3.21 -11.65 9.27
C ILE A 114 3.00 -12.59 10.46
N THR A 115 1.74 -12.81 10.86
CA THR A 115 1.38 -13.71 11.97
C THR A 115 1.90 -15.13 11.71
N VAL A 116 1.66 -15.67 10.52
CA VAL A 116 2.14 -17.01 10.13
C VAL A 116 3.66 -17.07 10.11
N ALA A 117 4.34 -16.04 9.57
CA ALA A 117 5.79 -16.00 9.54
C ALA A 117 6.39 -15.98 10.95
N TYR A 118 5.86 -15.15 11.85
CA TYR A 118 6.34 -15.03 13.23
C TYR A 118 6.12 -16.34 14.01
N ALA A 119 4.94 -16.96 13.90
CA ALA A 119 4.67 -18.23 14.54
C ALA A 119 5.60 -19.34 14.02
N ALA A 120 5.83 -19.41 12.73
CA ALA A 120 6.71 -20.41 12.11
C ALA A 120 8.18 -20.22 12.51
N LEU A 121 8.68 -18.98 12.60
CA LEU A 121 10.03 -18.68 13.06
C LEU A 121 10.22 -19.04 14.54
N LYS A 122 9.30 -18.60 15.41
CA LYS A 122 9.32 -18.95 16.83
C LYS A 122 9.26 -20.46 17.07
N GLY A 123 8.37 -21.16 16.35
CA GLY A 123 8.26 -22.62 16.41
C GLY A 123 9.49 -23.37 15.89
N SER A 124 10.39 -22.68 15.19
CA SER A 124 11.68 -23.21 14.70
C SER A 124 12.89 -22.70 15.49
N ASN A 125 12.66 -22.12 16.67
CA ASN A 125 13.70 -21.50 17.52
C ASN A 125 14.53 -20.44 16.78
N LYS A 126 13.90 -19.63 15.95
CA LYS A 126 14.51 -18.52 15.20
C LYS A 126 14.13 -17.19 15.83
N ASP A 127 15.05 -16.23 15.76
CA ASP A 127 14.79 -14.87 16.21
C ASP A 127 13.97 -14.11 15.14
N VAL A 128 12.78 -13.67 15.54
CA VAL A 128 11.88 -12.96 14.64
C VAL A 128 12.46 -11.60 14.20
N VAL A 129 13.17 -10.90 15.11
CA VAL A 129 13.74 -9.57 14.83
C VAL A 129 14.86 -9.65 13.79
N ILE A 130 15.68 -10.71 13.88
CA ILE A 130 16.82 -10.93 12.98
C ILE A 130 16.39 -11.64 11.70
N ASP A 131 15.54 -12.67 11.80
CA ASP A 131 15.27 -13.60 10.71
C ASP A 131 14.12 -13.17 9.81
N TYR A 132 13.16 -12.35 10.30
CA TYR A 132 12.00 -11.94 9.48
C TYR A 132 12.32 -10.83 8.45
N PRO A 133 13.08 -9.77 8.75
CA PRO A 133 13.34 -8.71 7.77
C PRO A 133 13.93 -9.22 6.44
N PRO A 134 14.93 -10.13 6.42
CA PRO A 134 15.43 -10.70 5.17
C PRO A 134 14.37 -11.51 4.39
N ILE A 135 13.42 -12.12 5.09
CA ILE A 135 12.31 -12.84 4.46
C ILE A 135 11.32 -11.85 3.84
N ARG A 136 11.02 -10.75 4.55
CA ARG A 136 10.04 -9.74 4.11
C ARG A 136 10.47 -9.00 2.83
N ILE A 137 11.76 -8.80 2.60
CA ILE A 137 12.32 -8.19 1.38
C ILE A 137 11.85 -8.96 0.12
N TRP A 138 11.69 -10.28 0.18
CA TRP A 138 11.21 -11.08 -0.93
C TRP A 138 9.76 -10.77 -1.33
N GLY A 139 9.00 -10.14 -0.46
CA GLY A 139 7.70 -9.57 -0.83
C GLY A 139 7.86 -8.43 -1.85
N THR A 140 8.76 -7.48 -1.61
CA THR A 140 9.05 -6.40 -2.57
C THR A 140 9.59 -6.96 -3.88
N ILE A 141 10.49 -7.95 -3.82
CA ILE A 141 10.99 -8.65 -5.02
C ILE A 141 9.84 -9.32 -5.77
N GLY A 142 8.90 -9.96 -5.07
CA GLY A 142 7.72 -10.58 -5.67
C GLY A 142 6.82 -9.57 -6.37
N PHE A 143 6.59 -8.40 -5.76
CA PHE A 143 5.84 -7.31 -6.36
C PHE A 143 6.50 -6.80 -7.66
N ILE A 144 7.80 -6.56 -7.63
CA ILE A 144 8.59 -6.12 -8.80
C ILE A 144 8.55 -7.19 -9.89
N ALA A 145 8.77 -8.47 -9.53
CA ALA A 145 8.72 -9.58 -10.48
C ALA A 145 7.36 -9.68 -11.18
N ALA A 146 6.27 -9.47 -10.45
CA ALA A 146 4.92 -9.46 -11.02
C ALA A 146 4.73 -8.33 -12.04
N LEU A 147 5.16 -7.10 -11.70
CA LEU A 147 5.13 -5.96 -12.62
C LEU A 147 5.90 -6.29 -13.91
N TRP A 148 7.08 -6.88 -13.79
CA TRP A 148 7.90 -7.24 -14.96
C TRP A 148 7.27 -8.35 -15.79
N VAL A 149 6.70 -9.38 -15.14
CA VAL A 149 6.01 -10.47 -15.86
C VAL A 149 4.83 -9.91 -16.65
N VAL A 150 4.00 -9.06 -16.05
CA VAL A 150 2.83 -8.47 -16.71
C VAL A 150 3.26 -7.51 -17.84
N SER A 151 4.28 -6.69 -17.59
CA SER A 151 4.77 -5.71 -18.56
C SER A 151 5.45 -6.37 -19.76
N LEU A 152 6.42 -7.28 -19.51
CA LEU A 152 7.16 -7.97 -20.58
C LEU A 152 6.27 -8.91 -21.41
N SER A 153 5.19 -9.43 -20.83
CA SER A 153 4.19 -10.21 -21.55
C SER A 153 3.11 -9.37 -22.24
N HIS A 154 3.24 -8.03 -22.22
CA HIS A 154 2.29 -7.07 -22.80
C HIS A 154 0.85 -7.22 -22.28
N ASN A 155 0.70 -7.56 -20.99
CA ASN A 155 -0.60 -7.79 -20.37
C ASN A 155 -1.10 -6.65 -19.48
N GLU A 156 -0.44 -5.50 -19.46
CA GLU A 156 -0.81 -4.34 -18.62
C GLU A 156 -2.23 -3.81 -18.91
N THR A 157 -2.65 -3.84 -20.18
CA THR A 157 -4.00 -3.47 -20.60
C THR A 157 -4.94 -4.65 -20.79
N SER A 158 -4.47 -5.87 -20.54
CA SER A 158 -5.19 -7.11 -20.77
C SER A 158 -5.87 -7.64 -19.51
N VAL A 159 -6.93 -8.41 -19.69
CA VAL A 159 -7.55 -9.23 -18.63
C VAL A 159 -6.60 -10.27 -18.03
N ASN A 160 -5.55 -10.64 -18.76
CA ASN A 160 -4.59 -11.66 -18.34
C ASN A 160 -3.85 -11.29 -17.03
N GLN A 161 -3.71 -9.99 -16.71
CA GLN A 161 -3.17 -9.56 -15.42
C GLN A 161 -3.94 -10.17 -14.24
N PHE A 162 -5.27 -10.27 -14.34
CA PHE A 162 -6.10 -10.88 -13.30
C PHE A 162 -5.98 -12.40 -13.27
N TYR A 163 -5.83 -13.06 -14.41
CA TYR A 163 -5.60 -14.52 -14.46
C TYR A 163 -4.21 -14.88 -13.89
N ILE A 164 -3.17 -14.10 -14.19
CA ILE A 164 -1.83 -14.27 -13.61
C ILE A 164 -1.90 -14.13 -12.08
N ALA A 165 -2.54 -13.07 -11.59
CA ALA A 165 -2.74 -12.87 -10.15
C ALA A 165 -3.55 -14.01 -9.51
N SER A 166 -4.64 -14.44 -10.15
CA SER A 166 -5.49 -15.53 -9.69
C SER A 166 -4.74 -16.85 -9.59
N ALA A 167 -3.95 -17.20 -10.59
CA ALA A 167 -3.17 -18.45 -10.59
C ALA A 167 -2.17 -18.49 -9.43
N VAL A 168 -1.46 -17.37 -9.16
CA VAL A 168 -0.53 -17.28 -8.04
C VAL A 168 -1.28 -17.26 -6.70
N ALA A 169 -2.46 -16.61 -6.62
CA ALA A 169 -3.29 -16.60 -5.42
C ALA A 169 -3.77 -18.02 -5.09
N LEU A 170 -4.22 -18.80 -6.09
CA LEU A 170 -4.61 -20.19 -5.89
C LEU A 170 -3.42 -21.05 -5.45
N ALA A 171 -2.26 -20.89 -6.10
CA ALA A 171 -1.04 -21.59 -5.73
C ALA A 171 -0.61 -21.28 -4.28
N LEU A 172 -0.65 -20.00 -3.87
CA LEU A 172 -0.34 -19.59 -2.50
C LEU A 172 -1.39 -20.13 -1.52
N GLY A 173 -2.66 -20.10 -1.89
CA GLY A 173 -3.74 -20.66 -1.08
C GLY A 173 -3.52 -22.14 -0.77
N ILE A 174 -3.23 -22.96 -1.78
CA ILE A 174 -2.92 -24.39 -1.62
C ILE A 174 -1.62 -24.56 -0.82
N TYR A 175 -0.59 -23.79 -1.15
CA TYR A 175 0.71 -23.85 -0.48
C TYR A 175 0.62 -23.54 1.02
N SER A 176 -0.26 -22.65 1.43
CA SER A 176 -0.37 -22.23 2.83
C SER A 176 -0.80 -23.38 3.76
N PHE A 177 -1.57 -24.37 3.27
CA PHE A 177 -1.91 -25.55 4.05
C PHE A 177 -0.71 -26.46 4.35
N THR A 178 0.40 -26.27 3.66
CA THR A 178 1.67 -26.96 3.95
C THR A 178 2.51 -26.26 5.00
N LEU A 179 2.24 -24.97 5.29
CA LEU A 179 3.00 -24.18 6.26
C LEU A 179 2.89 -24.73 7.69
N PRO A 180 3.82 -24.39 8.60
CA PRO A 180 3.72 -24.80 9.99
C PRO A 180 2.42 -24.36 10.62
N LYS A 181 1.84 -25.22 11.47
CA LYS A 181 0.60 -24.91 12.17
C LYS A 181 0.74 -23.70 13.05
N CYS A 182 -0.18 -22.77 12.95
CA CYS A 182 -0.27 -21.56 13.75
C CYS A 182 -1.64 -21.56 14.48
N PRO A 183 -1.76 -22.30 15.60
CA PRO A 183 -3.02 -22.49 16.29
C PRO A 183 -3.48 -21.21 16.98
N PRO A 184 -4.79 -21.05 17.23
CA PRO A 184 -5.35 -19.94 18.00
C PRO A 184 -4.69 -19.83 19.37
N LEU A 185 -4.22 -18.64 19.74
CA LEU A 185 -3.50 -18.40 21.01
C LEU A 185 -4.42 -18.01 22.16
N LEU A 186 -5.60 -17.43 21.86
CA LEU A 186 -6.56 -17.02 22.89
C LEU A 186 -7.49 -18.18 23.21
N SER A 187 -7.52 -18.56 24.51
CA SER A 187 -8.56 -19.49 24.97
C SER A 187 -9.93 -18.87 24.73
N LYS A 188 -10.95 -19.72 24.48
CA LYS A 188 -12.34 -19.30 24.22
C LYS A 188 -12.95 -18.43 25.33
N VAL A 189 -12.27 -18.25 26.45
CA VAL A 189 -12.72 -17.57 27.69
C VAL A 189 -12.02 -16.23 27.92
N SER A 190 -11.52 -15.54 26.91
CA SER A 190 -11.03 -14.19 27.13
C SER A 190 -12.23 -13.22 27.24
N ASN A 191 -12.47 -12.69 28.45
CA ASN A 191 -13.49 -11.68 28.76
C ASN A 191 -13.15 -10.26 28.23
N LYS A 192 -12.30 -10.13 27.21
CA LYS A 192 -12.05 -8.83 26.60
C LYS A 192 -13.28 -8.40 25.82
N SER A 193 -13.78 -7.20 26.09
CA SER A 193 -14.87 -6.57 25.35
C SER A 193 -14.57 -6.59 23.83
N PHE A 194 -15.59 -6.78 23.00
CA PHE A 194 -15.46 -6.73 21.53
C PHE A 194 -14.82 -5.41 21.05
N VAL A 195 -15.10 -4.30 21.74
CA VAL A 195 -14.49 -2.98 21.52
C VAL A 195 -12.96 -3.03 21.69
N ASN A 196 -12.48 -3.72 22.74
CA ASN A 196 -11.06 -3.89 23.00
C ASN A 196 -10.38 -4.80 21.97
N LEU A 197 -11.10 -5.79 21.47
CA LEU A 197 -10.59 -6.73 20.45
C LEU A 197 -10.45 -6.07 19.08
N LEU A 198 -11.39 -5.18 18.74
CA LEU A 198 -11.33 -4.39 17.52
C LEU A 198 -10.35 -3.20 17.61
N GLY A 199 -9.72 -2.98 18.78
CA GLY A 199 -8.80 -1.86 18.96
C GLY A 199 -9.47 -0.49 18.98
N LEU A 200 -10.81 -0.43 19.14
CA LEU A 200 -11.59 0.81 19.11
C LEU A 200 -11.25 1.76 20.25
N ASN A 201 -10.60 1.26 21.32
CA ASN A 201 -10.10 2.11 22.42
C ASN A 201 -9.13 3.19 21.93
N ALA A 202 -8.37 2.92 20.84
CA ALA A 202 -7.44 3.87 20.28
C ALA A 202 -8.13 5.13 19.75
N PHE A 203 -9.44 5.07 19.43
CA PHE A 203 -10.21 6.26 19.03
C PHE A 203 -10.28 7.32 20.16
N ALA A 204 -10.10 6.93 21.42
CA ALA A 204 -9.97 7.90 22.52
C ALA A 204 -8.77 8.85 22.34
N LEU A 205 -7.73 8.45 21.58
CA LEU A 205 -6.58 9.28 21.26
C LEU A 205 -6.94 10.54 20.46
N PHE A 206 -8.06 10.56 19.72
CA PHE A 206 -8.55 11.77 19.05
C PHE A 206 -8.91 12.91 20.03
N LYS A 207 -9.15 12.60 21.32
CA LYS A 207 -9.35 13.62 22.35
C LYS A 207 -8.07 14.37 22.72
N ILE A 208 -6.90 13.82 22.36
CA ILE A 208 -5.59 14.41 22.61
C ILE A 208 -5.16 15.17 21.34
N PRO A 209 -5.03 16.51 21.37
CA PRO A 209 -4.82 17.33 20.16
C PRO A 209 -3.64 16.88 19.29
N LYS A 210 -2.51 16.48 19.90
CA LYS A 210 -1.33 16.02 19.13
C LYS A 210 -1.60 14.74 18.32
N PHE A 211 -2.41 13.82 18.87
CA PHE A 211 -2.79 12.59 18.16
C PHE A 211 -3.85 12.87 17.10
N ALA A 212 -4.84 13.72 17.40
CA ALA A 212 -5.85 14.11 16.42
C ALA A 212 -5.20 14.76 15.18
N ILE A 213 -4.25 15.66 15.38
CA ILE A 213 -3.47 16.29 14.32
C ILE A 213 -2.66 15.24 13.55
N PHE A 214 -1.94 14.36 14.26
CA PHE A 214 -1.17 13.30 13.64
C PHE A 214 -2.03 12.38 12.77
N PHE A 215 -3.18 11.93 13.26
CA PHE A 215 -4.10 11.08 12.50
C PHE A 215 -4.74 11.82 11.31
N ALA A 216 -5.02 13.10 11.42
CA ALA A 216 -5.49 13.90 10.29
C ALA A 216 -4.44 13.97 9.18
N PHE A 217 -3.16 14.23 9.51
CA PHE A 217 -2.07 14.19 8.52
C PHE A 217 -1.83 12.78 7.97
N SER A 218 -2.02 11.74 8.77
CA SER A 218 -1.94 10.35 8.33
C SER A 218 -2.98 10.04 7.25
N LEU A 219 -4.22 10.49 7.43
CA LEU A 219 -5.27 10.38 6.42
C LEU A 219 -4.90 11.14 5.14
N LEU A 220 -4.45 12.39 5.25
CA LEU A 220 -4.08 13.21 4.10
C LEU A 220 -2.92 12.60 3.31
N LEU A 221 -1.90 12.07 3.97
CA LEU A 221 -0.78 11.42 3.28
C LEU A 221 -1.14 10.04 2.71
N GLY A 222 -2.05 9.33 3.37
CA GLY A 222 -2.65 8.12 2.79
C GLY A 222 -3.40 8.41 1.48
N ALA A 223 -4.08 9.56 1.40
CA ALA A 223 -4.68 10.01 0.15
C ALA A 223 -3.62 10.28 -0.93
N ALA A 224 -2.53 10.98 -0.60
CA ALA A 224 -1.43 11.23 -1.55
C ALA A 224 -0.82 9.94 -2.11
N LEU A 225 -0.67 8.89 -1.28
CA LEU A 225 -0.19 7.58 -1.72
C LEU A 225 -1.08 6.97 -2.81
N GLN A 226 -2.40 7.06 -2.66
CA GLN A 226 -3.33 6.46 -3.62
C GLN A 226 -3.31 7.16 -4.99
N LEU A 227 -3.04 8.47 -5.02
CA LEU A 227 -2.92 9.21 -6.29
C LEU A 227 -1.84 8.60 -7.20
N THR A 228 -0.69 8.26 -6.62
CA THR A 228 0.40 7.62 -7.36
C THR A 228 0.06 6.19 -7.77
N ASN A 229 -0.49 5.39 -6.86
CA ASN A 229 -0.82 3.99 -7.13
C ASN A 229 -1.89 3.86 -8.22
N ALA A 230 -2.86 4.76 -8.22
CA ALA A 230 -3.95 4.75 -9.19
C ALA A 230 -3.55 5.28 -10.58
N TYR A 231 -2.77 6.35 -10.62
CA TYR A 231 -2.59 7.12 -11.85
C TYR A 231 -1.17 7.15 -12.40
N GLY A 232 -0.16 6.70 -11.66
CA GLY A 232 1.24 6.77 -12.08
C GLY A 232 1.55 5.95 -13.33
N ASP A 233 1.08 4.72 -13.39
CA ASP A 233 1.22 3.84 -14.56
C ASP A 233 0.39 4.34 -15.74
N THR A 234 -0.88 4.67 -15.49
CA THR A 234 -1.81 5.20 -16.50
C THR A 234 -1.27 6.47 -17.18
N PHE A 235 -0.64 7.36 -16.40
CA PHE A 235 0.00 8.57 -16.91
C PHE A 235 1.06 8.26 -17.98
N ILE A 236 1.92 7.29 -17.71
CA ILE A 236 2.97 6.91 -18.67
C ILE A 236 2.37 6.19 -19.89
N HIS A 237 1.36 5.37 -19.68
CA HIS A 237 0.64 4.70 -20.76
C HIS A 237 -0.04 5.66 -21.75
N ASP A 238 -0.60 6.75 -21.25
CA ASP A 238 -1.31 7.71 -22.11
C ASP A 238 -0.41 8.40 -23.13
N PHE A 239 0.91 8.42 -22.92
CA PHE A 239 1.87 8.88 -23.93
C PHE A 239 1.90 8.01 -25.19
N LYS A 240 1.35 6.80 -25.16
CA LYS A 240 1.18 5.96 -26.34
C LYS A 240 0.28 6.61 -27.41
N ASN A 241 -0.60 7.52 -26.99
CA ASN A 241 -1.47 8.27 -27.88
C ASN A 241 -0.72 9.37 -28.65
N VAL A 242 0.53 9.66 -28.29
CA VAL A 242 1.38 10.65 -28.98
C VAL A 242 2.33 9.91 -29.92
N PRO A 243 2.19 10.06 -31.28
CA PRO A 243 2.98 9.29 -32.24
C PRO A 243 4.50 9.34 -32.04
N ALA A 244 5.03 10.49 -31.56
CA ALA A 244 6.45 10.67 -31.28
C ALA A 244 6.98 9.85 -30.11
N TYR A 245 6.11 9.33 -29.25
CA TYR A 245 6.50 8.66 -27.99
C TYR A 245 6.15 7.17 -27.93
N GLN A 246 5.25 6.70 -28.81
CA GLN A 246 4.71 5.34 -28.76
C GLN A 246 5.78 4.23 -28.78
N ASP A 247 6.94 4.47 -29.40
CA ASP A 247 8.03 3.50 -29.53
C ASP A 247 9.09 3.58 -28.43
N LEU A 248 8.99 4.57 -27.53
CA LEU A 248 9.94 4.72 -26.43
C LEU A 248 9.77 3.61 -25.40
N ILE A 249 10.89 3.12 -24.84
CA ILE A 249 10.92 2.03 -23.85
C ILE A 249 10.02 2.34 -22.64
N ALA A 250 10.02 3.59 -22.15
CA ALA A 250 9.22 3.98 -21.02
C ALA A 250 7.71 3.85 -21.29
N VAL A 251 7.28 4.06 -22.53
CA VAL A 251 5.87 3.96 -22.95
C VAL A 251 5.49 2.51 -23.29
N LYS A 252 6.46 1.72 -23.77
CA LYS A 252 6.25 0.28 -24.02
C LYS A 252 6.15 -0.54 -22.74
N TYR A 253 6.87 -0.11 -21.68
CA TYR A 253 6.96 -0.84 -20.42
C TYR A 253 6.81 0.08 -19.19
N PRO A 254 5.64 0.76 -19.03
CA PRO A 254 5.43 1.72 -17.94
C PRO A 254 5.60 1.09 -16.56
N ALA A 255 5.07 -0.12 -16.35
CA ALA A 255 5.16 -0.81 -15.07
C ALA A 255 6.60 -1.13 -14.66
N ILE A 256 7.52 -1.36 -15.63
CA ILE A 256 8.95 -1.53 -15.33
C ILE A 256 9.53 -0.21 -14.81
N ILE A 257 9.20 0.92 -15.43
CA ILE A 257 9.63 2.24 -14.95
C ILE A 257 9.06 2.52 -13.56
N MET A 258 7.78 2.24 -13.34
CA MET A 258 7.15 2.41 -12.04
C MET A 258 7.76 1.52 -10.95
N SER A 259 8.31 0.35 -11.30
CA SER A 259 8.97 -0.55 -10.34
C SER A 259 10.22 0.04 -9.70
N ILE A 260 10.84 1.08 -10.29
CA ILE A 260 11.92 1.87 -9.68
C ILE A 260 11.49 2.42 -8.31
N SER A 261 10.21 2.73 -8.16
CA SER A 261 9.64 3.20 -6.88
C SER A 261 9.80 2.18 -5.76
N GLN A 262 9.59 0.89 -6.03
CA GLN A 262 9.72 -0.18 -5.04
C GLN A 262 11.19 -0.47 -4.70
N VAL A 263 12.08 -0.36 -5.68
CA VAL A 263 13.53 -0.44 -5.42
C VAL A 263 13.96 0.72 -4.53
N SER A 264 13.51 1.93 -4.84
CA SER A 264 13.78 3.14 -4.07
C SER A 264 13.26 3.02 -2.62
N GLU A 265 12.03 2.53 -2.42
CA GLU A 265 11.46 2.25 -1.10
C GLU A 265 12.42 1.42 -0.25
N THR A 266 12.91 0.30 -0.79
CA THR A 266 13.86 -0.57 -0.07
C THR A 266 15.14 0.18 0.33
N LEU A 267 15.69 1.03 -0.54
CA LEU A 267 16.91 1.79 -0.26
C LEU A 267 16.67 2.90 0.77
N PHE A 268 15.55 3.62 0.70
CA PHE A 268 15.26 4.69 1.65
C PHE A 268 14.95 4.17 3.05
N ILE A 269 14.36 2.97 3.20
CA ILE A 269 14.20 2.32 4.51
C ILE A 269 15.56 2.21 5.23
N LEU A 270 16.63 1.85 4.51
CA LEU A 270 17.97 1.76 5.07
C LEU A 270 18.54 3.13 5.48
N ALA A 271 18.11 4.21 4.84
CA ALA A 271 18.57 5.56 5.13
C ALA A 271 17.82 6.21 6.32
N ILE A 272 16.63 5.74 6.67
CA ILE A 272 15.78 6.33 7.72
C ILE A 272 16.49 6.50 9.06
N PRO A 273 17.24 5.53 9.60
CA PRO A 273 17.92 5.71 10.88
C PRO A 273 18.88 6.91 10.89
N PHE A 274 19.56 7.18 9.78
CA PHE A 274 20.43 8.36 9.66
C PHE A 274 19.60 9.65 9.76
N PHE A 275 18.49 9.74 9.03
CA PHE A 275 17.64 10.94 9.03
C PHE A 275 16.95 11.15 10.38
N LEU A 276 16.47 10.10 11.02
CA LEU A 276 15.84 10.17 12.35
C LEU A 276 16.83 10.68 13.41
N ARG A 277 18.05 10.15 13.43
CA ARG A 277 19.09 10.60 14.38
C ARG A 277 19.47 12.07 14.19
N LYS A 278 19.52 12.54 12.93
CA LYS A 278 19.98 13.89 12.61
C LYS A 278 18.88 14.94 12.75
N PHE A 279 17.65 14.61 12.36
CA PHE A 279 16.56 15.58 12.21
C PHE A 279 15.38 15.31 13.14
N GLY A 280 15.23 14.08 13.65
CA GLY A 280 14.10 13.65 14.49
C GLY A 280 12.80 13.43 13.73
N ILE A 281 11.84 12.81 14.41
CA ILE A 281 10.56 12.33 13.87
C ILE A 281 9.82 13.43 13.07
N LYS A 282 9.65 14.62 13.66
CA LYS A 282 8.88 15.72 13.04
C LYS A 282 9.43 16.14 11.68
N TYR A 283 10.76 16.35 11.59
CA TYR A 283 11.35 16.80 10.34
C TYR A 283 11.45 15.69 9.29
N VAL A 284 11.60 14.43 9.70
CA VAL A 284 11.56 13.30 8.78
C VAL A 284 10.15 13.14 8.18
N MET A 285 9.09 13.33 8.97
CA MET A 285 7.73 13.43 8.44
C MET A 285 7.56 14.60 7.45
N LEU A 286 8.14 15.75 7.75
CA LEU A 286 8.11 16.92 6.85
C LEU A 286 8.84 16.64 5.54
N PHE A 287 9.98 15.97 5.58
CA PHE A 287 10.70 15.55 4.37
C PHE A 287 9.87 14.62 3.49
N SER A 288 9.10 13.71 4.08
CA SER A 288 8.12 12.91 3.33
C SER A 288 7.11 13.78 2.58
N MET A 289 6.55 14.78 3.25
CA MET A 289 5.57 15.69 2.63
C MET A 289 6.19 16.49 1.47
N LEU A 290 7.40 17.03 1.66
CA LEU A 290 8.14 17.70 0.60
C LEU A 290 8.52 16.77 -0.54
N ALA A 291 8.79 15.51 -0.25
CA ALA A 291 9.05 14.50 -1.26
C ALA A 291 7.81 14.22 -2.12
N TRP A 292 6.59 14.23 -1.54
CA TRP A 292 5.34 14.17 -2.31
C TRP A 292 5.17 15.37 -3.24
N VAL A 293 5.48 16.58 -2.77
CA VAL A 293 5.48 17.79 -3.62
C VAL A 293 6.42 17.63 -4.81
N LEU A 294 7.66 17.20 -4.53
CA LEU A 294 8.68 17.00 -5.56
C LEU A 294 8.27 15.89 -6.55
N ARG A 295 7.73 14.77 -6.05
CA ARG A 295 7.28 13.66 -6.88
C ARG A 295 6.22 14.10 -7.88
N PHE A 296 5.17 14.74 -7.41
CA PHE A 296 4.08 15.20 -8.28
C PHE A 296 4.53 16.34 -9.20
N GLY A 297 5.37 17.26 -8.72
CA GLY A 297 5.96 18.32 -9.54
C GLY A 297 6.82 17.76 -10.68
N LEU A 298 7.65 16.74 -10.40
CA LEU A 298 8.43 16.05 -11.43
C LEU A 298 7.55 15.40 -12.48
N PHE A 299 6.47 14.73 -12.08
CA PHE A 299 5.52 14.15 -13.03
C PHE A 299 4.82 15.22 -13.88
N ALA A 300 4.48 16.38 -13.31
CA ALA A 300 3.79 17.46 -14.01
C ALA A 300 4.60 18.02 -15.20
N PHE A 301 5.91 18.05 -15.10
CA PHE A 301 6.80 18.60 -16.14
C PHE A 301 7.55 17.55 -16.93
N SER A 302 7.30 16.26 -16.67
CA SER A 302 7.99 15.15 -17.34
C SER A 302 7.36 14.79 -18.69
N ASN A 303 8.17 14.12 -19.51
CA ASN A 303 7.73 13.42 -20.71
C ASN A 303 8.65 12.20 -20.93
N PRO A 304 8.23 11.20 -21.73
CA PRO A 304 8.99 9.96 -21.89
C PRO A 304 10.23 10.06 -22.79
N ALA A 305 10.46 11.24 -23.41
CA ALA A 305 11.65 11.52 -24.22
C ALA A 305 12.69 12.31 -23.38
N GLY A 306 12.91 13.58 -23.67
CA GLY A 306 13.88 14.43 -22.97
C GLY A 306 13.59 14.62 -21.46
N GLY A 307 12.36 14.42 -21.01
CA GLY A 307 11.90 14.48 -19.62
C GLY A 307 11.89 13.14 -18.87
N LEU A 308 12.37 12.05 -19.46
CA LEU A 308 12.37 10.73 -18.82
C LEU A 308 13.11 10.72 -17.46
N TRP A 309 14.18 11.50 -17.32
CA TRP A 309 14.91 11.64 -16.07
C TRP A 309 14.02 12.16 -14.93
N MET A 310 13.03 13.02 -15.22
CA MET A 310 12.08 13.50 -14.21
C MET A 310 11.15 12.37 -13.77
N ILE A 311 10.69 11.51 -14.69
CA ILE A 311 9.89 10.33 -14.36
C ILE A 311 10.69 9.39 -13.45
N ILE A 312 11.93 9.10 -13.80
CA ILE A 312 12.83 8.24 -13.00
C ILE A 312 13.10 8.87 -11.63
N LEU A 313 13.42 10.16 -11.57
CA LEU A 313 13.67 10.86 -10.32
C LEU A 313 12.41 10.90 -9.44
N SER A 314 11.23 11.09 -10.03
CA SER A 314 9.95 10.97 -9.33
C SER A 314 9.77 9.58 -8.70
N CYS A 315 10.12 8.51 -9.41
CA CYS A 315 10.08 7.15 -8.88
C CYS A 315 11.12 6.95 -7.75
N ILE A 316 12.31 7.53 -7.86
CA ILE A 316 13.32 7.48 -6.79
C ILE A 316 12.85 8.24 -5.54
N VAL A 317 12.26 9.40 -5.69
CA VAL A 317 11.76 10.22 -4.56
C VAL A 317 10.60 9.53 -3.82
N TYR A 318 9.91 8.60 -4.46
CA TYR A 318 8.81 7.85 -3.84
C TYR A 318 9.19 7.14 -2.54
N GLY A 319 10.36 6.50 -2.47
CA GLY A 319 10.81 5.82 -1.25
C GLY A 319 10.86 6.78 -0.05
N MET A 320 11.41 8.00 -0.26
CA MET A 320 11.41 9.03 0.78
C MET A 320 9.98 9.52 1.09
N ALA A 321 9.15 9.71 0.07
CA ALA A 321 7.79 10.20 0.24
C ALA A 321 6.92 9.25 1.08
N PHE A 322 7.04 7.94 0.85
CA PHE A 322 6.23 6.94 1.51
C PHE A 322 6.80 6.51 2.87
N ASP A 323 8.07 6.06 2.90
CA ASP A 323 8.61 5.41 4.09
C ASP A 323 8.93 6.36 5.23
N PHE A 324 9.37 7.58 4.91
CA PHE A 324 9.71 8.56 5.94
C PHE A 324 8.51 8.91 6.82
N PHE A 325 7.32 8.99 6.24
CA PHE A 325 6.12 9.21 7.06
C PHE A 325 5.67 7.95 7.78
N ASN A 326 5.63 6.81 7.11
CA ASN A 326 5.12 5.58 7.70
C ASN A 326 5.97 5.11 8.88
N ILE A 327 7.30 5.10 8.72
CA ILE A 327 8.21 4.63 9.79
C ILE A 327 8.29 5.67 10.91
N SER A 328 8.39 6.97 10.58
CA SER A 328 8.38 8.02 11.61
C SER A 328 7.04 8.09 12.35
N GLY A 329 5.92 7.84 11.65
CA GLY A 329 4.59 7.79 12.23
C GLY A 329 4.42 6.62 13.18
N SER A 330 4.86 5.44 12.77
CA SER A 330 4.90 4.26 13.62
C SER A 330 5.74 4.51 14.88
N LEU A 331 6.92 5.10 14.72
CA LEU A 331 7.80 5.45 15.84
C LEU A 331 7.18 6.52 16.76
N PHE A 332 6.49 7.51 16.20
CA PHE A 332 5.74 8.49 17.00
C PHE A 332 4.68 7.80 17.86
N VAL A 333 3.88 6.89 17.29
CA VAL A 333 2.89 6.12 18.04
C VAL A 333 3.56 5.28 19.11
N GLU A 334 4.65 4.57 18.78
CA GLU A 334 5.41 3.71 19.70
C GLU A 334 5.90 4.47 20.93
N THR A 335 6.44 5.68 20.73
CA THR A 335 7.04 6.49 21.79
C THR A 335 6.03 7.31 22.58
N GLN A 336 4.83 7.56 22.06
CA GLN A 336 3.85 8.47 22.67
C GLN A 336 2.65 7.76 23.28
N THR A 337 2.57 6.43 23.15
CA THR A 337 1.47 5.62 23.72
C THR A 337 1.98 4.68 24.81
N THR A 338 1.11 4.35 25.76
CA THR A 338 1.41 3.34 26.77
C THR A 338 1.34 1.93 26.19
N PRO A 339 2.05 0.94 26.77
CA PRO A 339 2.07 -0.43 26.27
C PRO A 339 0.69 -1.04 26.06
N GLU A 340 -0.30 -0.66 26.89
CA GLU A 340 -1.66 -1.23 26.91
C GLU A 340 -2.46 -0.87 25.64
N ILE A 341 -2.26 0.33 25.07
CA ILE A 341 -3.01 0.83 23.90
C ILE A 341 -2.15 0.90 22.64
N ARG A 342 -0.86 0.65 22.73
CA ARG A 342 0.12 0.81 21.64
C ARG A 342 -0.26 0.06 20.37
N GLY A 343 -0.60 -1.22 20.50
CA GLY A 343 -1.02 -2.05 19.36
C GLY A 343 -2.28 -1.50 18.68
N SER A 344 -3.27 -1.08 19.47
CA SER A 344 -4.51 -0.47 18.94
C SER A 344 -4.24 0.89 18.29
N ALA A 345 -3.31 1.68 18.82
CA ALA A 345 -2.90 2.96 18.25
C ALA A 345 -2.14 2.80 16.93
N GLN A 346 -1.29 1.78 16.80
CA GLN A 346 -0.65 1.41 15.53
C GLN A 346 -1.69 0.96 14.50
N GLY A 347 -2.67 0.16 14.92
CA GLY A 347 -3.80 -0.24 14.08
C GLY A 347 -4.60 0.97 13.59
N LEU A 348 -4.89 1.93 14.47
CA LEU A 348 -5.58 3.17 14.10
C LEU A 348 -4.75 4.01 13.12
N PHE A 349 -3.44 4.13 13.33
CA PHE A 349 -2.55 4.80 12.39
C PHE A 349 -2.62 4.18 10.99
N MET A 350 -2.50 2.85 10.89
CA MET A 350 -2.63 2.14 9.62
C MET A 350 -4.03 2.29 9.00
N MET A 351 -5.07 2.32 9.82
CA MET A 351 -6.46 2.57 9.38
C MET A 351 -6.60 3.98 8.81
N MET A 352 -5.96 5.00 9.40
CA MET A 352 -5.99 6.37 8.88
C MET A 352 -5.26 6.48 7.55
N VAL A 353 -4.10 5.84 7.38
CA VAL A 353 -3.30 5.88 6.12
C VAL A 353 -3.96 5.01 5.04
N ASN A 354 -4.10 3.71 5.29
CA ASN A 354 -4.48 2.73 4.28
C ASN A 354 -5.99 2.47 4.21
N GLY A 355 -6.74 2.88 5.23
CA GLY A 355 -8.19 2.81 5.26
C GLY A 355 -8.82 4.12 4.78
N PHE A 356 -8.99 5.07 5.70
CA PHE A 356 -9.65 6.35 5.40
C PHE A 356 -8.90 7.18 4.35
N GLY A 357 -7.56 7.25 4.42
CA GLY A 357 -6.75 7.96 3.43
C GLY A 357 -6.93 7.39 2.03
N ALA A 358 -6.88 6.07 1.90
CA ALA A 358 -7.11 5.41 0.63
C ALA A 358 -8.54 5.61 0.11
N LEU A 359 -9.55 5.47 0.98
CA LEU A 359 -10.95 5.65 0.62
C LEU A 359 -11.21 7.07 0.09
N PHE A 360 -10.89 8.09 0.88
CA PHE A 360 -11.15 9.48 0.51
C PHE A 360 -10.27 9.95 -0.64
N GLY A 361 -8.98 9.60 -0.63
CA GLY A 361 -8.04 9.99 -1.68
C GLY A 361 -8.42 9.42 -3.03
N SER A 362 -8.75 8.14 -3.10
CA SER A 362 -9.14 7.49 -4.35
C SER A 362 -10.44 8.03 -4.91
N PHE A 363 -11.47 8.15 -4.06
CA PHE A 363 -12.77 8.65 -4.50
C PHE A 363 -12.71 10.11 -4.95
N THR A 364 -12.12 10.99 -4.14
CA THR A 364 -12.04 12.42 -4.47
C THR A 364 -11.18 12.69 -5.69
N SER A 365 -10.06 11.97 -5.85
CA SER A 365 -9.19 12.14 -7.03
C SER A 365 -9.90 11.75 -8.33
N GLY A 366 -10.65 10.65 -8.33
CA GLY A 366 -11.43 10.23 -9.50
C GLY A 366 -12.43 11.29 -9.94
N VAL A 367 -13.18 11.85 -8.96
CA VAL A 367 -14.16 12.93 -9.25
C VAL A 367 -13.48 14.20 -9.73
N ILE A 368 -12.34 14.59 -9.11
CA ILE A 368 -11.60 15.80 -9.51
C ILE A 368 -11.06 15.64 -10.93
N ILE A 369 -10.47 14.50 -11.26
CA ILE A 369 -9.90 14.23 -12.58
C ILE A 369 -11.00 14.27 -13.64
N ASP A 370 -12.11 13.58 -13.43
CA ASP A 370 -13.21 13.55 -14.40
C ASP A 370 -13.81 14.95 -14.63
N LYS A 371 -14.03 15.71 -13.54
CA LYS A 371 -14.74 16.99 -13.62
C LYS A 371 -13.89 18.14 -14.16
N PHE A 372 -12.60 18.17 -13.84
CA PHE A 372 -11.74 19.33 -14.07
C PHE A 372 -10.59 19.10 -15.05
N PHE A 373 -10.20 17.84 -15.27
CA PHE A 373 -9.00 17.52 -16.04
C PHE A 373 -9.22 16.52 -17.18
N THR A 374 -10.44 16.04 -17.38
CA THR A 374 -10.80 15.22 -18.54
C THR A 374 -11.42 16.12 -19.61
N MET A 375 -10.83 16.13 -20.80
CA MET A 375 -11.27 16.92 -21.94
C MET A 375 -12.48 16.29 -22.64
N ALA A 376 -13.12 17.02 -23.55
CA ALA A 376 -14.28 16.54 -24.29
C ALA A 376 -13.99 15.32 -25.19
N ASP A 377 -12.74 15.15 -25.60
CA ASP A 377 -12.23 14.01 -26.36
C ASP A 377 -11.78 12.84 -25.48
N HIS A 378 -12.11 12.87 -24.18
CA HIS A 378 -11.71 11.91 -23.16
C HIS A 378 -10.20 11.86 -22.84
N THR A 379 -9.39 12.74 -23.42
CA THR A 379 -7.98 12.87 -23.02
C THR A 379 -7.86 13.55 -21.65
N LYS A 380 -6.77 13.27 -20.93
CA LYS A 380 -6.51 13.84 -19.61
C LYS A 380 -5.44 14.91 -19.66
N ASN A 381 -5.67 16.03 -19.01
CA ASN A 381 -4.66 17.06 -18.77
C ASN A 381 -3.73 16.60 -17.62
N TRP A 382 -2.77 15.74 -17.93
CA TRP A 382 -1.87 15.17 -16.94
C TRP A 382 -1.03 16.21 -16.21
N GLN A 383 -0.59 17.26 -16.88
CA GLN A 383 0.15 18.35 -16.24
C GLN A 383 -0.70 19.04 -15.17
N GLY A 384 -1.94 19.38 -15.49
CA GLY A 384 -2.88 19.97 -14.54
C GLY A 384 -3.19 19.05 -13.37
N ILE A 385 -3.39 17.75 -13.62
CA ILE A 385 -3.62 16.74 -12.59
C ILE A 385 -2.46 16.70 -11.59
N TRP A 386 -1.23 16.55 -12.07
CA TRP A 386 -0.06 16.44 -11.21
C TRP A 386 0.25 17.75 -10.47
N LEU A 387 0.02 18.92 -11.10
CA LEU A 387 0.15 20.22 -10.42
C LEU A 387 -0.90 20.40 -9.31
N CYS A 388 -2.13 19.96 -9.52
CA CYS A 388 -3.18 19.97 -8.49
C CYS A 388 -2.75 19.10 -7.28
N PHE A 389 -2.20 17.92 -7.53
CA PHE A 389 -1.72 17.03 -6.46
C PHE A 389 -0.46 17.54 -5.80
N ALA A 390 0.44 18.19 -6.54
CA ALA A 390 1.60 18.89 -5.97
C ALA A 390 1.18 20.04 -5.05
N ALA A 391 0.19 20.84 -5.47
CA ALA A 391 -0.38 21.90 -4.65
C ALA A 391 -1.03 21.36 -3.38
N TYR A 392 -1.78 20.27 -3.46
CA TYR A 392 -2.34 19.56 -2.31
C TYR A 392 -1.24 19.14 -1.31
N ALA A 393 -0.19 18.48 -1.79
CA ALA A 393 0.93 18.06 -0.96
C ALA A 393 1.70 19.26 -0.36
N LEU A 394 1.83 20.37 -1.13
CA LEU A 394 2.49 21.59 -0.67
C LEU A 394 1.72 22.25 0.48
N VAL A 395 0.40 22.35 0.38
CA VAL A 395 -0.44 22.89 1.45
C VAL A 395 -0.25 22.08 2.74
N ILE A 396 -0.24 20.74 2.63
CA ILE A 396 0.01 19.85 3.78
C ILE A 396 1.40 20.11 4.37
N ALA A 397 2.44 20.19 3.53
CA ALA A 397 3.82 20.43 3.96
C ALA A 397 3.99 21.80 4.64
N ILE A 398 3.30 22.84 4.18
CA ILE A 398 3.34 24.18 4.79
C ILE A 398 2.62 24.18 6.15
N ILE A 399 1.44 23.57 6.25
CA ILE A 399 0.63 23.61 7.48
C ILE A 399 1.24 22.78 8.59
N PHE A 400 1.82 21.61 8.25
CA PHE A 400 2.31 20.63 9.21
C PHE A 400 3.25 21.18 10.30
N PRO A 401 4.35 21.92 9.99
CA PRO A 401 5.30 22.37 10.99
C PRO A 401 4.71 23.35 12.00
N PHE A 402 3.64 24.09 11.66
CA PHE A 402 2.98 25.04 12.54
C PHE A 402 1.98 24.38 13.46
N VAL A 403 1.29 23.33 12.97
CA VAL A 403 0.19 22.67 13.69
C VAL A 403 0.71 21.47 14.49
N PHE A 404 1.65 20.68 13.94
CA PHE A 404 2.22 19.54 14.63
C PHE A 404 3.39 19.95 15.54
N ARG A 405 3.07 20.23 16.79
CA ARG A 405 4.04 20.64 17.80
C ARG A 405 4.60 19.40 18.51
N TYR A 406 5.73 18.88 18.01
CA TYR A 406 6.46 17.78 18.61
C TYR A 406 7.92 18.18 18.82
N LYS A 407 8.42 18.04 20.07
CA LYS A 407 9.86 18.22 20.38
C LYS A 407 10.53 16.85 20.35
N HIS A 408 11.60 16.77 19.59
CA HIS A 408 12.43 15.58 19.53
C HIS A 408 13.08 15.31 20.91
N ASN A 409 13.01 14.07 21.37
CA ASN A 409 13.69 13.62 22.60
C ASN A 409 14.61 12.44 22.24
N ALA A 410 15.87 12.74 21.97
CA ALA A 410 16.89 11.76 21.57
C ALA A 410 17.11 10.63 22.60
N ALA A 411 16.89 10.89 23.90
CA ALA A 411 17.06 9.91 24.95
C ALA A 411 16.01 8.76 24.88
N LEU A 412 14.78 9.05 24.44
CA LEU A 412 13.72 8.05 24.24
C LEU A 412 13.99 7.14 23.05
N GLU A 413 14.64 7.65 22.02
CA GLU A 413 14.97 6.89 20.82
C GLU A 413 16.15 5.94 21.04
N HIS A 414 17.12 6.32 21.89
CA HIS A 414 18.20 5.43 22.30
C HIS A 414 17.71 4.24 23.14
N ALA A 415 16.70 4.43 23.99
CA ALA A 415 16.14 3.35 24.81
C ALA A 415 15.41 2.28 23.98
N ILE A 416 14.86 2.66 22.80
CA ILE A 416 14.15 1.72 21.91
C ILE A 416 15.12 0.91 21.04
N GLN A 417 16.33 1.44 20.77
CA GLN A 417 17.36 0.72 20.00
C GLN A 417 18.08 -0.38 20.80
N HIS A 418 17.91 -0.39 22.11
CA HIS A 418 18.54 -1.34 23.02
C HIS A 418 17.54 -2.22 23.80
N ALA A 419 16.22 -2.09 23.56
CA ALA A 419 15.16 -2.95 24.07
C ALA A 419 14.62 -3.88 22.95
#